data_5a69f35871224c9e6100fbc80b284003
#
_entry.id   5a69f35871224c9e6100fbc80b284003
#
_cell.length_a   1.000
_cell.length_b   1.000
_cell.length_c   1.000
_cell.angle_alpha   90.00
_cell.angle_beta   90.00
_cell.angle_gamma   90.00
#
_symmetry.space_group_name_H-M   'P 1'
#
loop_
_entity.id
_entity.type
_entity.pdbx_description
1 polymer ?
#
loop_
_entity_poly.entity_id
_entity_poly.type
_entity_poly.pdbx_seq_one_letter_code
_entity_poly.pdbx_strand_id
1 'polypeptide(L)'
;MGSHEGMTLTRFVAAALIAAALAGCGDEKKAVAPVPQVEGEQISFPEGSPQIAALRAEAVRAGEPVIVRLPGRLVWDEDRTVRIYAAFAGRVTKILASLGETVKPGQKLALIASPDFGEAQADARKAESDLVLAQKNLARLRELTENGVAAKKDLQTAEAGFARAQAEAARSAARVKLYGGGGAVDQNLAVTAPVAGVVVERNVNPGQELRPDVAMANQPAMFVITDPSRLWLQLDATERDLPLLAAGKALKIRSSAYPDETFVARLDVVSDFIDRETRTVKVRGTLDNADRRLKGEMFVTAELETPPLKGFAVPAKAVFLIGDRYFVFVEEGSGRYVRREVQAGPERGGKVPVSGGLKDGDKVVVDGSLFLQQIYAAAKR
;
A
#
# COMPACT_ATOMS: atom_id res chain seq x y z
N MET A 1 -77.47 -48.59 -38.13
CA MET A 1 -77.23 -48.19 -39.53
C MET A 1 -76.90 -46.66 -39.53
N GLY A 2 -75.73 -46.24 -39.94
CA GLY A 2 -75.47 -44.86 -40.18
C GLY A 2 -74.37 -44.28 -39.34
N SER A 3 -73.09 -44.51 -39.69
CA SER A 3 -71.92 -43.68 -39.22
C SER A 3 -70.67 -43.91 -40.09
N HIS A 4 -70.70 -43.54 -41.35
CA HIS A 4 -69.49 -43.62 -42.21
C HIS A 4 -69.23 -42.42 -43.08
N GLU A 5 -69.98 -41.31 -43.00
CA GLU A 5 -69.71 -40.12 -43.86
C GLU A 5 -69.01 -38.98 -43.23
N GLY A 6 -68.72 -38.98 -41.91
CA GLY A 6 -68.01 -37.85 -41.22
C GLY A 6 -66.49 -37.89 -41.25
N MET A 7 -65.88 -39.00 -41.70
CA MET A 7 -64.44 -39.22 -41.51
C MET A 7 -63.56 -38.88 -42.74
N THR A 8 -64.21 -38.68 -43.92
CA THR A 8 -63.46 -38.35 -45.16
C THR A 8 -63.29 -36.87 -45.36
N LEU A 9 -64.19 -36.01 -44.88
CA LEU A 9 -64.10 -34.54 -45.05
C LEU A 9 -63.04 -33.94 -44.14
N THR A 10 -62.85 -34.49 -42.93
CA THR A 10 -61.87 -34.01 -41.96
C THR A 10 -60.42 -34.32 -42.39
N ARG A 11 -60.23 -35.41 -43.16
CA ARG A 11 -58.89 -35.76 -43.68
C ARG A 11 -58.45 -34.90 -44.85
N PHE A 12 -59.35 -34.41 -45.69
CA PHE A 12 -59.02 -33.52 -46.78
C PHE A 12 -58.74 -32.08 -46.33
N VAL A 13 -59.40 -31.62 -45.29
CA VAL A 13 -59.15 -30.31 -44.72
C VAL A 13 -57.81 -30.29 -43.97
N ALA A 14 -57.40 -31.35 -43.26
CA ALA A 14 -56.10 -31.46 -42.60
C ALA A 14 -54.92 -31.56 -43.58
N ALA A 15 -55.12 -32.23 -44.75
CA ALA A 15 -54.14 -32.37 -45.82
C ALA A 15 -53.88 -31.01 -46.53
N ALA A 16 -54.96 -30.22 -46.74
CA ALA A 16 -54.85 -28.90 -47.35
C ALA A 16 -54.21 -27.87 -46.46
N LEU A 17 -54.37 -27.95 -45.11
CA LEU A 17 -53.69 -27.09 -44.15
C LEU A 17 -52.17 -27.40 -43.99
N ILE A 18 -51.77 -28.65 -44.15
CA ILE A 18 -50.37 -29.06 -44.11
C ILE A 18 -49.66 -28.68 -45.42
N ALA A 19 -50.33 -28.69 -46.57
CA ALA A 19 -49.76 -28.24 -47.84
C ALA A 19 -49.59 -26.70 -47.90
N ALA A 20 -50.42 -25.91 -47.22
CA ALA A 20 -50.30 -24.46 -47.13
C ALA A 20 -49.16 -24.00 -46.17
N ALA A 21 -48.83 -24.86 -45.15
CA ALA A 21 -47.72 -24.58 -44.21
C ALA A 21 -46.33 -24.86 -44.84
N LEU A 22 -46.23 -25.64 -45.91
CA LEU A 22 -44.96 -25.94 -46.59
C LEU A 22 -44.64 -24.98 -47.74
N ALA A 23 -45.56 -24.11 -48.15
CA ALA A 23 -45.34 -23.11 -49.18
C ALA A 23 -44.85 -21.73 -48.62
N GLY A 24 -44.71 -21.60 -47.27
CA GLY A 24 -44.33 -20.38 -46.59
C GLY A 24 -42.84 -20.25 -46.25
N CYS A 25 -41.97 -21.20 -46.62
CA CYS A 25 -40.53 -21.01 -46.57
C CYS A 25 -40.07 -20.28 -47.85
N GLY A 26 -40.40 -18.99 -47.91
CA GLY A 26 -39.66 -18.08 -48.77
C GLY A 26 -38.20 -18.04 -48.33
N ASP A 27 -37.27 -18.34 -49.20
CA ASP A 27 -35.85 -18.06 -49.07
C ASP A 27 -35.70 -16.57 -48.72
N GLU A 28 -35.69 -16.22 -47.43
CA GLU A 28 -35.03 -15.00 -47.01
C GLU A 28 -33.60 -15.13 -47.49
N LYS A 29 -33.31 -14.53 -48.63
CA LYS A 29 -31.94 -14.22 -49.00
C LYS A 29 -31.35 -13.48 -47.80
N LYS A 30 -30.63 -14.20 -46.93
CA LYS A 30 -29.73 -13.58 -45.93
C LYS A 30 -28.94 -12.57 -46.70
N ALA A 31 -29.22 -11.28 -46.47
CA ALA A 31 -28.44 -10.22 -47.04
C ALA A 31 -26.98 -10.53 -46.66
N VAL A 32 -26.20 -10.88 -47.68
CA VAL A 32 -24.77 -11.15 -47.50
C VAL A 32 -24.23 -9.88 -46.89
N ALA A 33 -23.78 -9.96 -45.66
CA ALA A 33 -23.22 -8.80 -44.98
C ALA A 33 -22.13 -8.20 -45.91
N PRO A 34 -22.18 -6.92 -46.17
CA PRO A 34 -21.26 -6.32 -47.10
C PRO A 34 -19.82 -6.59 -46.70
N VAL A 35 -19.08 -7.24 -47.59
CA VAL A 35 -17.70 -7.73 -47.30
C VAL A 35 -16.76 -6.53 -47.44
N PRO A 36 -15.88 -6.28 -46.48
CA PRO A 36 -14.86 -5.26 -46.59
C PRO A 36 -13.91 -5.52 -47.78
N GLN A 37 -13.53 -4.51 -48.51
CA GLN A 37 -12.56 -4.60 -49.60
C GLN A 37 -11.19 -4.17 -49.10
N VAL A 38 -10.14 -4.93 -49.49
CA VAL A 38 -8.75 -4.64 -49.13
C VAL A 38 -7.96 -4.32 -50.41
N GLU A 39 -7.49 -3.10 -50.53
CA GLU A 39 -6.66 -2.63 -51.62
C GLU A 39 -5.32 -2.08 -51.08
N GLY A 40 -4.22 -2.72 -51.42
CA GLY A 40 -2.90 -2.35 -50.87
C GLY A 40 -2.87 -2.44 -49.35
N GLU A 41 -2.72 -1.33 -48.65
CA GLU A 41 -2.74 -1.21 -47.17
C GLU A 41 -4.07 -0.65 -46.62
N GLN A 42 -5.06 -0.43 -47.51
CA GLN A 42 -6.35 0.14 -47.17
C GLN A 42 -7.42 -0.93 -47.04
N ILE A 43 -8.24 -0.80 -45.99
CA ILE A 43 -9.49 -1.56 -45.83
C ILE A 43 -10.65 -0.59 -45.95
N SER A 44 -11.58 -0.89 -46.86
CA SER A 44 -12.78 -0.07 -47.11
C SER A 44 -14.04 -0.90 -46.76
N PHE A 45 -14.85 -0.38 -45.88
CA PHE A 45 -16.14 -0.94 -45.56
C PHE A 45 -17.23 -0.29 -46.40
N PRO A 46 -18.16 -1.05 -47.00
CA PRO A 46 -19.34 -0.48 -47.64
C PRO A 46 -20.17 0.36 -46.65
N GLU A 47 -20.86 1.35 -47.18
CA GLU A 47 -21.70 2.26 -46.40
C GLU A 47 -22.76 1.48 -45.62
N GLY A 48 -22.93 1.81 -44.33
CA GLY A 48 -23.86 1.10 -43.42
C GLY A 48 -23.39 -0.25 -42.91
N SER A 49 -22.12 -0.63 -43.09
CA SER A 49 -21.58 -1.88 -42.57
C SER A 49 -21.65 -1.92 -41.03
N PRO A 50 -22.33 -2.89 -40.42
CA PRO A 50 -22.47 -2.99 -38.93
C PRO A 50 -21.13 -3.17 -38.24
N GLN A 51 -20.12 -3.70 -38.89
CA GLN A 51 -18.78 -3.91 -38.36
C GLN A 51 -18.07 -2.61 -37.96
N ILE A 52 -18.42 -1.47 -38.61
CA ILE A 52 -17.84 -0.16 -38.29
C ILE A 52 -18.17 0.26 -36.83
N ALA A 53 -19.32 -0.14 -36.32
CA ALA A 53 -19.76 0.19 -34.98
C ALA A 53 -18.82 -0.40 -33.88
N ALA A 54 -18.06 -1.45 -34.20
CA ALA A 54 -17.07 -2.05 -33.30
C ALA A 54 -15.68 -1.35 -33.36
N LEU A 55 -15.52 -0.40 -34.28
CA LEU A 55 -14.27 0.31 -34.47
C LEU A 55 -14.36 1.70 -33.82
N ARG A 56 -13.40 1.99 -32.95
CA ARG A 56 -13.27 3.31 -32.35
C ARG A 56 -11.89 3.88 -32.66
N ALA A 57 -11.87 5.06 -33.25
CA ALA A 57 -10.65 5.78 -33.54
C ALA A 57 -10.54 7.03 -32.64
N GLU A 58 -9.33 7.33 -32.20
CA GLU A 58 -9.01 8.51 -31.38
C GLU A 58 -7.93 9.32 -32.09
N ALA A 59 -8.10 10.65 -32.09
CA ALA A 59 -7.10 11.54 -32.64
C ALA A 59 -5.85 11.57 -31.77
N VAL A 60 -4.69 11.35 -32.38
CA VAL A 60 -3.40 11.44 -31.70
C VAL A 60 -2.86 12.85 -31.75
N ARG A 61 -2.19 13.28 -30.67
CA ARG A 61 -1.51 14.56 -30.56
C ARG A 61 -0.06 14.37 -30.19
N ALA A 62 0.80 15.18 -30.80
CA ALA A 62 2.22 15.15 -30.47
C ALA A 62 2.48 15.76 -29.07
N GLY A 63 3.46 15.23 -28.38
CA GLY A 63 3.94 15.81 -27.12
C GLY A 63 3.01 15.66 -25.92
N GLU A 64 2.02 14.77 -25.96
CA GLU A 64 1.19 14.49 -24.78
C GLU A 64 1.99 13.77 -23.69
N PRO A 65 1.92 14.23 -22.43
CA PRO A 65 2.51 13.50 -21.32
C PRO A 65 1.75 12.20 -21.06
N VAL A 66 2.46 11.16 -20.65
CA VAL A 66 1.85 9.90 -20.20
C VAL A 66 1.80 9.90 -18.68
N ILE A 67 0.65 9.53 -18.13
CA ILE A 67 0.49 9.34 -16.69
C ILE A 67 0.84 7.89 -16.36
N VAL A 68 1.91 7.72 -15.60
CA VAL A 68 2.28 6.42 -15.00
C VAL A 68 1.61 6.34 -13.64
N ARG A 69 0.96 5.19 -13.37
CA ARG A 69 0.28 4.91 -12.11
C ARG A 69 1.06 3.86 -11.34
N LEU A 70 1.48 4.21 -10.13
CA LEU A 70 2.20 3.33 -9.23
C LEU A 70 1.29 2.99 -8.05
N PRO A 71 1.09 1.69 -7.75
CA PRO A 71 0.39 1.29 -6.55
C PRO A 71 1.21 1.63 -5.32
N GLY A 72 0.54 1.99 -4.25
CA GLY A 72 1.20 2.34 -3.01
C GLY A 72 0.29 2.19 -1.80
N ARG A 73 0.89 2.40 -0.66
CA ARG A 73 0.25 2.35 0.65
C ARG A 73 0.70 3.52 1.51
N LEU A 74 -0.23 4.10 2.23
CA LEU A 74 0.08 5.06 3.29
C LEU A 74 0.43 4.29 4.55
N VAL A 75 1.50 4.67 5.23
CA VAL A 75 1.90 4.08 6.51
C VAL A 75 2.18 5.20 7.50
N TRP A 76 2.28 4.84 8.78
CA TRP A 76 2.70 5.81 9.79
C TRP A 76 4.11 6.30 9.51
N ASP A 77 4.36 7.57 9.85
CA ASP A 77 5.73 8.13 9.88
C ASP A 77 6.50 7.48 11.04
N GLU A 78 7.36 6.52 10.71
CA GLU A 78 8.11 5.75 11.71
C GLU A 78 9.05 6.62 12.57
N ASP A 79 9.50 7.76 12.05
CA ASP A 79 10.30 8.71 12.83
C ASP A 79 9.50 9.38 13.95
N ARG A 80 8.16 9.30 13.88
CA ARG A 80 7.20 9.85 14.84
C ARG A 80 6.33 8.80 15.50
N THR A 81 6.60 7.52 15.24
CA THR A 81 5.81 6.40 15.73
C THR A 81 6.56 5.65 16.80
N VAL A 82 5.92 5.45 17.92
CA VAL A 82 6.48 4.65 19.03
C VAL A 82 5.60 3.43 19.28
N ARG A 83 6.24 2.27 19.27
CA ARG A 83 5.62 0.99 19.62
C ARG A 83 6.03 0.61 21.02
N ILE A 84 5.04 0.43 21.89
CA ILE A 84 5.23 0.13 23.31
C ILE A 84 4.99 -1.35 23.53
N TYR A 85 6.01 -2.02 24.05
CA TYR A 85 5.98 -3.43 24.42
C TYR A 85 6.05 -3.60 25.94
N ALA A 86 5.65 -4.76 26.43
CA ALA A 86 5.81 -5.07 27.85
C ALA A 86 7.29 -5.25 28.19
N ALA A 87 7.76 -4.53 29.21
CA ALA A 87 9.13 -4.63 29.68
C ALA A 87 9.35 -5.79 30.67
N PHE A 88 8.28 -6.23 31.35
CA PHE A 88 8.27 -7.31 32.35
C PHE A 88 7.09 -8.25 32.13
N ALA A 89 7.23 -9.48 32.55
CA ALA A 89 6.11 -10.38 32.64
C ALA A 89 5.11 -9.87 33.69
N GLY A 90 3.82 -10.13 33.46
CA GLY A 90 2.79 -9.71 34.39
C GLY A 90 1.39 -9.72 33.78
N ARG A 91 0.40 -9.36 34.59
CA ARG A 91 -1.01 -9.30 34.17
C ARG A 91 -1.48 -7.87 34.07
N VAL A 92 -2.12 -7.53 32.96
CA VAL A 92 -2.76 -6.23 32.76
C VAL A 92 -3.94 -6.09 33.73
N THR A 93 -3.86 -5.14 34.65
CA THR A 93 -4.91 -4.91 35.65
C THR A 93 -5.90 -3.87 35.18
N LYS A 94 -5.43 -2.82 34.46
CA LYS A 94 -6.28 -1.74 34.01
C LYS A 94 -5.73 -1.12 32.71
N ILE A 95 -6.63 -0.77 31.81
CA ILE A 95 -6.36 0.07 30.63
C ILE A 95 -6.83 1.50 30.97
N LEU A 96 -5.97 2.46 30.72
CA LEU A 96 -6.22 3.87 31.04
C LEU A 96 -6.32 4.75 29.80
N ALA A 97 -5.77 4.29 28.67
CA ALA A 97 -5.84 5.01 27.39
C ALA A 97 -6.68 4.22 26.37
N SER A 98 -7.50 4.94 25.61
CA SER A 98 -8.37 4.40 24.58
C SER A 98 -7.77 4.57 23.18
N LEU A 99 -8.23 3.75 22.24
CA LEU A 99 -7.92 3.92 20.84
C LEU A 99 -8.45 5.27 20.35
N GLY A 100 -7.62 6.03 19.60
CA GLY A 100 -7.95 7.37 19.13
C GLY A 100 -7.68 8.50 20.13
N GLU A 101 -7.33 8.17 21.38
CA GLU A 101 -7.04 9.16 22.42
C GLU A 101 -5.71 9.87 22.14
N THR A 102 -5.72 11.20 22.33
CA THR A 102 -4.48 11.99 22.29
C THR A 102 -3.82 11.95 23.66
N VAL A 103 -2.57 11.53 23.69
CA VAL A 103 -1.78 11.35 24.92
C VAL A 103 -0.59 12.30 24.97
N LYS A 104 -0.14 12.61 26.21
CA LYS A 104 1.05 13.43 26.50
C LYS A 104 2.19 12.56 27.02
N PRO A 105 3.47 13.00 26.89
CA PRO A 105 4.59 12.31 27.49
C PRO A 105 4.36 12.10 29.01
N GLY A 106 4.64 10.86 29.50
CA GLY A 106 4.42 10.45 30.89
C GLY A 106 2.97 10.08 31.25
N GLN A 107 2.00 10.26 30.35
CA GLN A 107 0.62 9.83 30.59
C GLN A 107 0.54 8.31 30.72
N LYS A 108 -0.15 7.83 31.76
CA LYS A 108 -0.35 6.40 31.99
C LYS A 108 -1.34 5.82 30.98
N LEU A 109 -0.93 4.73 30.31
CA LEU A 109 -1.72 4.03 29.30
C LEU A 109 -2.36 2.75 29.85
N ALA A 110 -1.63 2.04 30.69
CA ALA A 110 -2.08 0.80 31.35
C ALA A 110 -1.36 0.59 32.68
N LEU A 111 -1.94 -0.25 33.52
CA LEU A 111 -1.32 -0.77 34.73
C LEU A 111 -1.13 -2.28 34.59
N ILE A 112 0.05 -2.75 34.98
CA ILE A 112 0.44 -4.16 34.93
C ILE A 112 0.85 -4.58 36.33
N ALA A 113 0.24 -5.63 36.86
CA ALA A 113 0.75 -6.31 38.05
C ALA A 113 1.89 -7.25 37.64
N SER A 114 3.12 -6.93 38.07
CA SER A 114 4.33 -7.64 37.71
C SER A 114 5.12 -8.04 38.98
N PRO A 115 5.21 -9.34 39.29
CA PRO A 115 6.05 -9.81 40.36
C PRO A 115 7.53 -9.46 40.16
N ASP A 116 8.04 -9.57 38.93
CA ASP A 116 9.44 -9.26 38.58
C ASP A 116 9.77 -7.78 38.80
N PHE A 117 8.81 -6.90 38.51
CA PHE A 117 8.95 -5.48 38.82
C PHE A 117 8.93 -5.21 40.33
N GLY A 118 8.07 -5.94 41.07
CA GLY A 118 8.04 -5.90 42.53
C GLY A 118 9.36 -6.33 43.15
N GLU A 119 10.00 -7.37 42.60
CA GLU A 119 11.33 -7.81 43.03
C GLU A 119 12.38 -6.71 42.79
N ALA A 120 12.37 -6.10 41.59
CA ALA A 120 13.27 -4.98 41.31
C ALA A 120 13.07 -3.78 42.24
N GLN A 121 11.82 -3.49 42.65
CA GLN A 121 11.51 -2.46 43.66
C GLN A 121 12.05 -2.85 45.06
N ALA A 122 11.89 -4.12 45.44
CA ALA A 122 12.39 -4.63 46.73
C ALA A 122 13.92 -4.59 46.78
N ASP A 123 14.61 -4.98 45.72
CA ASP A 123 16.07 -4.88 45.57
C ASP A 123 16.57 -3.45 45.76
N ALA A 124 15.90 -2.49 45.10
CA ALA A 124 16.24 -1.08 45.23
C ALA A 124 16.09 -0.57 46.67
N ARG A 125 15.02 -0.96 47.36
CA ARG A 125 14.80 -0.62 48.78
C ARG A 125 15.83 -1.22 49.68
N LYS A 126 16.20 -2.49 49.45
CA LYS A 126 17.27 -3.15 50.22
C LYS A 126 18.59 -2.44 50.01
N ALA A 127 18.99 -2.16 48.76
CA ALA A 127 20.21 -1.46 48.43
C ALA A 127 20.27 -0.03 49.04
N GLU A 128 19.16 0.67 49.08
CA GLU A 128 19.03 1.98 49.77
C GLU A 128 19.27 1.83 51.29
N SER A 129 18.69 0.80 51.94
CA SER A 129 18.88 0.54 53.32
C SER A 129 20.34 0.17 53.67
N ASP A 130 20.97 -0.65 52.80
CA ASP A 130 22.38 -1.02 52.94
C ASP A 130 23.30 0.19 52.77
N LEU A 131 22.98 1.11 51.87
CA LEU A 131 23.72 2.38 51.69
C LEU A 131 23.64 3.24 52.96
N VAL A 132 22.46 3.40 53.54
CA VAL A 132 22.25 4.17 54.77
C VAL A 132 23.07 3.54 55.93
N LEU A 133 23.09 2.20 56.06
CA LEU A 133 23.87 1.50 57.03
C LEU A 133 25.38 1.72 56.83
N ALA A 134 25.86 1.57 55.59
CA ALA A 134 27.27 1.77 55.24
C ALA A 134 27.72 3.23 55.49
N GLN A 135 26.84 4.19 55.21
CA GLN A 135 27.10 5.62 55.48
C GLN A 135 27.24 5.89 56.98
N LYS A 136 26.34 5.36 57.80
CA LYS A 136 26.44 5.48 59.29
C LYS A 136 27.68 4.81 59.83
N ASN A 137 28.07 3.65 59.32
CA ASN A 137 29.27 2.94 59.73
C ASN A 137 30.54 3.73 59.35
N LEU A 138 30.58 4.25 58.15
CA LEU A 138 31.71 5.10 57.70
C LEU A 138 31.84 6.36 58.59
N ALA A 139 30.74 7.06 58.86
CA ALA A 139 30.74 8.25 59.71
C ALA A 139 31.28 7.91 61.13
N ARG A 140 30.79 6.82 61.72
CA ARG A 140 31.25 6.37 63.03
C ARG A 140 32.76 6.03 63.05
N LEU A 141 33.24 5.25 62.05
CA LEU A 141 34.65 4.86 61.99
C LEU A 141 35.58 6.04 61.69
N ARG A 142 35.11 7.05 60.94
CA ARG A 142 35.81 8.30 60.69
C ARG A 142 36.04 9.04 62.00
N GLU A 143 35.00 9.24 62.80
CA GLU A 143 35.09 9.88 64.12
C GLU A 143 36.02 9.12 65.08
N LEU A 144 35.89 7.78 65.15
CA LEU A 144 36.77 6.95 66.04
C LEU A 144 38.23 6.97 65.58
N THR A 145 38.51 7.03 64.27
CA THR A 145 39.89 7.13 63.77
C THR A 145 40.51 8.51 64.01
N GLU A 146 39.73 9.57 63.87
CA GLU A 146 40.14 10.93 64.20
C GLU A 146 40.51 11.08 65.71
N ASN A 147 39.78 10.38 66.54
CA ASN A 147 40.04 10.30 68.00
C ASN A 147 41.11 9.26 68.39
N GLY A 148 41.74 8.60 67.42
CA GLY A 148 42.82 7.62 67.70
C GLY A 148 42.34 6.26 68.25
N VAL A 149 41.06 5.96 68.21
CA VAL A 149 40.46 4.73 68.79
C VAL A 149 40.35 3.60 67.73
N ALA A 150 40.13 3.92 66.42
CA ALA A 150 40.04 2.91 65.37
C ALA A 150 41.27 2.92 64.46
N ALA A 151 41.60 1.76 63.86
CA ALA A 151 42.71 1.61 62.96
C ALA A 151 42.38 2.23 61.59
N LYS A 152 43.37 2.82 60.90
CA LYS A 152 43.25 3.35 59.54
C LYS A 152 42.73 2.29 58.55
N LYS A 153 43.09 1.01 58.75
CA LYS A 153 42.62 -0.12 57.95
C LYS A 153 41.08 -0.27 58.02
N ASP A 154 40.52 -0.09 59.23
CA ASP A 154 39.07 -0.21 59.44
C ASP A 154 38.31 0.92 58.75
N LEU A 155 38.87 2.16 58.78
CA LEU A 155 38.34 3.29 58.05
C LEU A 155 38.36 3.03 56.52
N GLN A 156 39.50 2.57 55.95
CA GLN A 156 39.60 2.21 54.55
C GLN A 156 38.61 1.14 54.14
N THR A 157 38.40 0.14 55.00
CA THR A 157 37.39 -0.92 54.75
C THR A 157 35.98 -0.34 54.74
N ALA A 158 35.65 0.57 55.64
CA ALA A 158 34.35 1.24 55.67
C ALA A 158 34.15 2.17 54.45
N GLU A 159 35.19 2.89 54.01
CA GLU A 159 35.13 3.68 52.79
C GLU A 159 34.84 2.83 51.54
N ALA A 160 35.56 1.69 51.43
CA ALA A 160 35.31 0.75 50.33
C ALA A 160 33.90 0.12 50.42
N GLY A 161 33.40 -0.14 51.62
CA GLY A 161 32.05 -0.64 51.88
C GLY A 161 30.98 0.36 51.47
N PHE A 162 31.16 1.63 51.85
CA PHE A 162 30.25 2.70 51.45
C PHE A 162 30.23 2.90 49.92
N ALA A 163 31.40 2.95 49.27
CA ALA A 163 31.49 3.11 47.80
C ALA A 163 30.75 1.97 47.09
N ARG A 164 30.86 0.71 47.53
CA ARG A 164 30.13 -0.45 46.99
C ARG A 164 28.62 -0.32 47.19
N ALA A 165 28.19 0.03 48.40
CA ALA A 165 26.75 0.21 48.68
C ALA A 165 26.15 1.37 47.86
N GLN A 166 26.91 2.45 47.69
CA GLN A 166 26.50 3.60 46.86
C GLN A 166 26.31 3.21 45.38
N ALA A 167 27.25 2.46 44.82
CA ALA A 167 27.16 1.97 43.45
C ALA A 167 25.96 1.04 43.25
N GLU A 168 25.70 0.13 44.20
CA GLU A 168 24.59 -0.82 44.16
C GLU A 168 23.23 -0.11 44.28
N ALA A 169 23.11 0.82 45.23
CA ALA A 169 21.90 1.64 45.36
C ALA A 169 21.61 2.44 44.09
N ALA A 170 22.65 3.08 43.48
CA ALA A 170 22.51 3.80 42.25
C ALA A 170 22.05 2.89 41.06
N ARG A 171 22.65 1.67 40.97
CA ARG A 171 22.30 0.70 39.94
C ARG A 171 20.85 0.23 40.06
N SER A 172 20.44 -0.17 41.27
CA SER A 172 19.09 -0.68 41.53
C SER A 172 18.03 0.39 41.37
N ALA A 173 18.29 1.63 41.83
CA ALA A 173 17.41 2.77 41.65
C ALA A 173 17.25 3.14 40.13
N ALA A 174 18.36 3.13 39.35
CA ALA A 174 18.31 3.36 37.92
C ALA A 174 17.46 2.31 37.20
N ARG A 175 17.56 1.05 37.58
CA ARG A 175 16.71 -0.05 37.03
C ARG A 175 15.23 0.21 37.25
N VAL A 176 14.81 0.59 38.44
CA VAL A 176 13.41 0.90 38.76
C VAL A 176 12.94 2.14 37.99
N LYS A 177 13.78 3.20 37.97
CA LYS A 177 13.48 4.46 37.31
C LYS A 177 13.31 4.31 35.80
N LEU A 178 14.09 3.44 35.16
CA LEU A 178 14.01 3.18 33.71
C LEU A 178 12.60 2.77 33.26
N TYR A 179 11.87 2.11 34.16
CA TYR A 179 10.50 1.63 33.91
C TYR A 179 9.42 2.51 34.55
N GLY A 180 9.76 3.72 34.97
CA GLY A 180 8.79 4.67 35.52
C GLY A 180 8.32 4.33 36.95
N GLY A 181 9.06 3.47 37.67
CA GLY A 181 8.72 3.07 39.01
C GLY A 181 8.95 4.18 40.06
N GLY A 182 8.03 4.26 41.03
CA GLY A 182 8.13 5.12 42.21
C GLY A 182 8.70 4.40 43.44
N GLY A 183 8.78 5.09 44.57
CA GLY A 183 9.40 4.57 45.79
C GLY A 183 8.62 3.51 46.58
N ALA A 184 7.42 3.08 46.19
CA ALA A 184 6.65 2.03 46.86
C ALA A 184 6.88 0.66 46.20
N VAL A 185 6.94 -0.40 46.99
CA VAL A 185 6.96 -1.79 46.53
C VAL A 185 5.50 -2.24 46.40
N ASP A 186 4.87 -2.00 45.28
CA ASP A 186 3.45 -2.28 45.06
C ASP A 186 3.19 -3.22 43.85
N GLN A 187 4.25 -3.69 43.22
CA GLN A 187 4.22 -4.57 42.01
C GLN A 187 3.46 -3.95 40.83
N ASN A 188 3.04 -2.70 40.91
CA ASN A 188 2.28 -2.02 39.88
C ASN A 188 3.21 -1.27 38.93
N LEU A 189 3.37 -1.83 37.72
CA LEU A 189 4.07 -1.19 36.63
C LEU A 189 3.09 -0.33 35.82
N ALA A 190 3.34 0.98 35.79
CA ALA A 190 2.60 1.89 34.91
C ALA A 190 3.28 1.95 33.54
N VAL A 191 2.59 1.51 32.52
CA VAL A 191 2.99 1.75 31.12
C VAL A 191 2.64 3.17 30.77
N THR A 192 3.63 3.98 30.38
CA THR A 192 3.46 5.40 30.08
C THR A 192 3.78 5.71 28.62
N ALA A 193 3.18 6.77 28.08
CA ALA A 193 3.50 7.29 26.76
C ALA A 193 4.88 7.99 26.80
N PRO A 194 5.84 7.60 25.98
CA PRO A 194 7.15 8.26 25.95
C PRO A 194 7.12 9.58 25.14
N VAL A 195 6.16 9.71 24.24
CA VAL A 195 5.97 10.88 23.35
C VAL A 195 4.52 11.34 23.37
N ALA A 196 4.29 12.59 22.92
CA ALA A 196 2.95 13.05 22.61
C ALA A 196 2.48 12.47 21.28
N GLY A 197 1.21 12.15 21.15
CA GLY A 197 0.61 11.63 19.92
C GLY A 197 -0.78 11.08 20.13
N VAL A 198 -1.25 10.31 19.16
CA VAL A 198 -2.54 9.61 19.20
C VAL A 198 -2.30 8.12 19.31
N VAL A 199 -3.04 7.44 20.14
CA VAL A 199 -3.06 5.98 20.25
C VAL A 199 -3.75 5.42 19.01
N VAL A 200 -2.98 4.94 18.03
CA VAL A 200 -3.51 4.41 16.75
C VAL A 200 -3.72 2.91 16.77
N GLU A 201 -3.06 2.20 17.70
CA GLU A 201 -3.30 0.78 17.95
C GLU A 201 -3.27 0.49 19.43
N ARG A 202 -4.14 -0.42 19.86
CA ARG A 202 -4.19 -0.96 21.20
C ARG A 202 -4.46 -2.46 21.14
N ASN A 203 -3.42 -3.25 21.36
CA ASN A 203 -3.44 -4.72 21.23
C ASN A 203 -3.30 -5.40 22.60
N VAL A 204 -3.92 -4.80 23.61
CA VAL A 204 -3.87 -5.27 24.98
C VAL A 204 -5.24 -5.17 25.64
N ASN A 205 -5.58 -6.16 26.47
CA ASN A 205 -6.87 -6.25 27.16
C ASN A 205 -6.68 -6.43 28.68
N PRO A 206 -7.63 -5.95 29.51
CA PRO A 206 -7.63 -6.24 30.93
C PRO A 206 -7.62 -7.75 31.22
N GLY A 207 -6.82 -8.19 32.18
CA GLY A 207 -6.65 -9.60 32.53
C GLY A 207 -5.65 -10.38 31.67
N GLN A 208 -5.17 -9.79 30.56
CA GLN A 208 -4.20 -10.44 29.68
C GLN A 208 -2.85 -10.64 30.39
N GLU A 209 -2.27 -11.83 30.25
CA GLU A 209 -0.90 -12.11 30.69
C GLU A 209 0.09 -11.72 29.60
N LEU A 210 1.14 -11.03 30.01
CA LEU A 210 2.23 -10.56 29.18
C LEU A 210 3.49 -11.36 29.49
N ARG A 211 4.17 -11.87 28.49
CA ARG A 211 5.39 -12.67 28.60
C ARG A 211 6.41 -12.20 27.56
N PRO A 212 7.22 -11.20 27.90
CA PRO A 212 8.18 -10.60 26.96
C PRO A 212 9.23 -11.59 26.44
N ASP A 213 9.59 -12.57 27.26
CA ASP A 213 10.60 -13.60 26.99
C ASP A 213 10.19 -14.63 25.92
N VAL A 214 8.89 -14.90 25.79
CA VAL A 214 8.34 -15.88 24.83
C VAL A 214 7.99 -15.23 23.48
N ALA A 215 7.86 -13.92 23.44
CA ALA A 215 7.15 -13.20 22.41
C ALA A 215 8.03 -12.51 21.35
N MET A 216 9.34 -12.73 21.35
CA MET A 216 10.29 -11.90 20.58
C MET A 216 10.10 -11.85 19.05
N ALA A 217 9.35 -12.76 18.44
CA ALA A 217 9.24 -12.78 16.98
C ALA A 217 7.90 -12.26 16.39
N ASN A 218 6.77 -12.33 17.14
CA ASN A 218 5.45 -12.07 16.55
C ASN A 218 4.42 -11.38 17.48
N GLN A 219 4.83 -10.82 18.62
CA GLN A 219 3.85 -10.14 19.48
C GLN A 219 3.59 -8.71 19.00
N PRO A 220 2.32 -8.33 18.75
CA PRO A 220 1.99 -6.95 18.44
C PRO A 220 2.34 -6.03 19.61
N ALA A 221 2.74 -4.79 19.32
CA ALA A 221 2.95 -3.78 20.34
C ALA A 221 1.67 -3.59 21.16
N MET A 222 1.79 -3.41 22.48
CA MET A 222 0.64 -3.14 23.35
C MET A 222 -0.10 -1.89 22.93
N PHE A 223 0.65 -0.84 22.62
CA PHE A 223 0.17 0.43 22.11
C PHE A 223 1.08 0.91 20.98
N VAL A 224 0.49 1.53 19.96
CA VAL A 224 1.21 2.30 18.96
C VAL A 224 0.74 3.76 19.08
N ILE A 225 1.70 4.65 19.30
CA ILE A 225 1.45 6.10 19.42
C ILE A 225 2.17 6.78 18.28
N THR A 226 1.47 7.61 17.54
CA THR A 226 2.03 8.37 16.42
C THR A 226 1.36 9.73 16.28
N ASP A 227 1.95 10.59 15.44
CA ASP A 227 1.31 11.81 14.97
C ASP A 227 0.66 11.56 13.60
N PRO A 228 -0.67 11.35 13.52
CA PRO A 228 -1.36 11.04 12.28
C PRO A 228 -1.53 12.24 11.34
N SER A 229 -1.04 13.42 11.69
CA SER A 229 -1.07 14.61 10.82
C SER A 229 -0.08 14.51 9.64
N ARG A 230 0.79 13.51 9.66
CA ARG A 230 1.77 13.24 8.62
C ARG A 230 1.88 11.73 8.39
N LEU A 231 1.89 11.33 7.14
CA LEU A 231 1.99 9.93 6.73
C LEU A 231 3.16 9.75 5.78
N TRP A 232 3.73 8.57 5.78
CA TRP A 232 4.60 8.14 4.72
C TRP A 232 3.80 7.44 3.62
N LEU A 233 4.18 7.75 2.40
CA LEU A 233 3.79 7.04 1.20
C LEU A 233 4.85 5.99 0.90
N GLN A 234 4.48 4.73 0.82
CA GLN A 234 5.33 3.66 0.31
C GLN A 234 4.82 3.24 -1.07
N LEU A 235 5.70 3.25 -2.07
CA LEU A 235 5.41 2.80 -3.42
C LEU A 235 6.33 1.65 -3.79
N ASP A 236 5.81 0.74 -4.58
CA ASP A 236 6.56 -0.32 -5.22
C ASP A 236 6.75 0.01 -6.71
N ALA A 237 7.92 0.53 -7.06
CA ALA A 237 8.26 0.92 -8.41
C ALA A 237 9.04 -0.19 -9.13
N THR A 238 8.79 -0.39 -10.42
CA THR A 238 9.59 -1.30 -11.24
C THR A 238 10.87 -0.60 -11.73
N GLU A 239 11.86 -1.39 -12.21
CA GLU A 239 13.09 -0.85 -12.80
C GLU A 239 12.81 0.16 -13.94
N ARG A 240 11.73 -0.03 -14.69
CA ARG A 240 11.32 0.85 -15.79
C ARG A 240 10.88 2.24 -15.32
N ASP A 241 10.41 2.33 -14.08
CA ASP A 241 9.88 3.57 -13.50
C ASP A 241 10.99 4.42 -12.87
N LEU A 242 12.14 3.81 -12.56
CA LEU A 242 13.26 4.49 -11.87
C LEU A 242 13.69 5.81 -12.52
N PRO A 243 13.83 5.92 -13.86
CA PRO A 243 14.23 7.18 -14.49
C PRO A 243 13.23 8.33 -14.27
N LEU A 244 12.02 8.01 -13.83
CA LEU A 244 10.94 8.97 -13.58
C LEU A 244 10.89 9.43 -12.13
N LEU A 245 11.56 8.73 -11.23
CA LEU A 245 11.52 8.92 -9.79
C LEU A 245 12.79 9.63 -9.31
N ALA A 246 12.60 10.72 -8.60
CA ALA A 246 13.69 11.47 -7.98
C ALA A 246 13.23 12.05 -6.65
N ALA A 247 14.15 12.13 -5.68
CA ALA A 247 13.89 12.82 -4.43
C ALA A 247 13.45 14.28 -4.67
N GLY A 248 12.50 14.74 -3.88
CA GLY A 248 11.91 16.08 -4.00
C GLY A 248 10.75 16.19 -5.00
N LYS A 249 10.50 15.17 -5.83
CA LYS A 249 9.42 15.20 -6.82
C LYS A 249 8.05 15.09 -6.13
N ALA A 250 7.10 15.93 -6.55
CA ALA A 250 5.72 15.86 -6.12
C ALA A 250 4.95 14.83 -6.95
N LEU A 251 4.11 14.04 -6.28
CA LEU A 251 3.21 13.04 -6.87
C LEU A 251 1.78 13.38 -6.51
N LYS A 252 0.86 13.18 -7.46
CA LYS A 252 -0.57 13.21 -7.22
C LYS A 252 -1.01 11.85 -6.67
N ILE A 253 -1.67 11.87 -5.52
CA ILE A 253 -2.12 10.65 -4.83
C ILE A 253 -3.64 10.58 -4.89
N ARG A 254 -4.14 9.46 -5.37
CA ARG A 254 -5.56 9.15 -5.39
C ARG A 254 -5.88 8.01 -4.45
N SER A 255 -6.99 8.13 -3.74
CA SER A 255 -7.54 7.11 -2.87
C SER A 255 -8.96 6.76 -3.27
N SER A 256 -9.33 5.49 -3.23
CA SER A 256 -10.71 5.05 -3.45
C SER A 256 -11.69 5.57 -2.40
N ALA A 257 -11.19 5.91 -1.21
CA ALA A 257 -12.01 6.51 -0.15
C ALA A 257 -12.42 7.96 -0.47
N TYR A 258 -11.69 8.64 -1.35
CA TYR A 258 -11.91 10.05 -1.76
C TYR A 258 -11.71 10.16 -3.28
N PRO A 259 -12.64 9.64 -4.11
CA PRO A 259 -12.45 9.51 -5.56
C PRO A 259 -12.32 10.84 -6.29
N ASP A 260 -12.98 11.89 -5.78
CA ASP A 260 -13.01 13.22 -6.39
C ASP A 260 -11.87 14.13 -5.91
N GLU A 261 -11.04 13.66 -4.98
CA GLU A 261 -9.97 14.44 -4.39
C GLU A 261 -8.59 13.93 -4.81
N THR A 262 -7.66 14.85 -4.85
CA THR A 262 -6.25 14.56 -5.14
C THR A 262 -5.40 15.10 -4.00
N PHE A 263 -4.63 14.22 -3.38
CA PHE A 263 -3.64 14.59 -2.38
C PHE A 263 -2.27 14.72 -3.04
N VAL A 264 -1.35 15.38 -2.38
CA VAL A 264 0.02 15.56 -2.88
C VAL A 264 1.00 14.96 -1.90
N ALA A 265 1.84 14.06 -2.39
CA ALA A 265 2.99 13.55 -1.65
C ALA A 265 4.29 14.05 -2.29
N ARG A 266 5.33 14.20 -1.50
CA ARG A 266 6.68 14.51 -1.95
C ARG A 266 7.55 13.28 -1.78
N LEU A 267 8.29 12.88 -2.82
CA LEU A 267 9.26 11.80 -2.72
C LEU A 267 10.46 12.22 -1.88
N ASP A 268 10.82 11.40 -0.91
CA ASP A 268 11.98 11.63 -0.04
C ASP A 268 13.16 10.75 -0.46
N VAL A 269 12.90 9.47 -0.68
CA VAL A 269 13.93 8.46 -0.92
C VAL A 269 13.47 7.48 -2.00
N VAL A 270 14.36 7.16 -2.92
CA VAL A 270 14.28 6.00 -3.82
C VAL A 270 15.37 5.04 -3.34
N SER A 271 15.01 3.81 -2.99
CA SER A 271 15.96 2.82 -2.47
C SER A 271 16.97 2.41 -3.53
N ASP A 272 18.21 2.19 -3.13
CA ASP A 272 19.26 1.63 -3.99
C ASP A 272 19.19 0.09 -4.08
N PHE A 273 18.18 -0.52 -3.43
CA PHE A 273 17.99 -1.97 -3.36
C PHE A 273 16.72 -2.39 -4.09
N ILE A 274 16.86 -3.42 -4.95
CA ILE A 274 15.73 -4.08 -5.61
C ILE A 274 15.35 -5.30 -4.79
N ASP A 275 14.12 -5.35 -4.34
CA ASP A 275 13.54 -6.52 -3.69
C ASP A 275 13.51 -7.70 -4.69
N ARG A 276 14.19 -8.80 -4.32
CA ARG A 276 14.36 -9.96 -5.21
C ARG A 276 13.08 -10.76 -5.43
N GLU A 277 12.15 -10.73 -4.48
CA GLU A 277 10.89 -11.47 -4.56
C GLU A 277 9.89 -10.72 -5.43
N THR A 278 9.74 -9.42 -5.19
CA THR A 278 8.77 -8.58 -5.89
C THR A 278 9.34 -7.94 -7.15
N ARG A 279 10.66 -7.90 -7.32
CA ARG A 279 11.40 -7.17 -8.36
C ARG A 279 11.03 -5.69 -8.43
N THR A 280 10.79 -5.11 -7.26
CA THR A 280 10.45 -3.69 -7.13
C THR A 280 11.51 -2.95 -6.31
N VAL A 281 11.60 -1.65 -6.56
CA VAL A 281 12.35 -0.71 -5.75
C VAL A 281 11.36 -0.03 -4.80
N LYS A 282 11.68 -0.02 -3.52
CA LYS A 282 10.88 0.68 -2.52
C LYS A 282 11.14 2.19 -2.64
N VAL A 283 10.07 2.94 -2.78
CA VAL A 283 10.11 4.40 -2.86
C VAL A 283 9.31 4.96 -1.70
N ARG A 284 9.91 5.88 -0.96
CA ARG A 284 9.25 6.54 0.17
C ARG A 284 9.03 8.02 -0.14
N GLY A 285 7.87 8.49 0.23
CA GLY A 285 7.51 9.91 0.20
C GLY A 285 6.77 10.31 1.46
N THR A 286 6.59 11.60 1.64
CA THR A 286 5.84 12.19 2.75
C THR A 286 4.57 12.85 2.22
N LEU A 287 3.47 12.72 2.97
CA LEU A 287 2.18 13.31 2.70
C LEU A 287 1.65 13.99 3.96
N ASP A 288 1.26 15.25 3.83
CA ASP A 288 0.61 16.00 4.90
C ASP A 288 -0.86 15.58 5.04
N ASN A 289 -1.28 15.33 6.28
CA ASN A 289 -2.62 14.86 6.66
C ASN A 289 -3.15 15.62 7.88
N ALA A 290 -3.05 16.95 7.85
CA ALA A 290 -3.39 17.82 8.99
C ALA A 290 -4.83 17.63 9.48
N ASP A 291 -5.76 17.37 8.58
CA ASP A 291 -7.17 17.07 8.84
C ASP A 291 -7.41 15.61 9.27
N ARG A 292 -6.39 14.74 9.27
CA ARG A 292 -6.43 13.33 9.67
C ARG A 292 -7.45 12.49 8.92
N ARG A 293 -7.79 12.87 7.69
CA ARG A 293 -8.74 12.15 6.84
C ARG A 293 -8.16 10.84 6.31
N LEU A 294 -6.93 10.88 5.86
CA LEU A 294 -6.21 9.69 5.43
C LEU A 294 -5.78 8.86 6.65
N LYS A 295 -5.74 7.55 6.49
CA LYS A 295 -5.38 6.61 7.55
C LYS A 295 -4.14 5.82 7.16
N GLY A 296 -3.38 5.39 8.17
CA GLY A 296 -2.36 4.37 7.96
C GLY A 296 -2.96 3.12 7.35
N GLU A 297 -2.19 2.41 6.56
CA GLU A 297 -2.54 1.19 5.82
C GLU A 297 -3.56 1.40 4.66
N MET A 298 -3.96 2.64 4.33
CA MET A 298 -4.76 2.90 3.14
C MET A 298 -3.98 2.64 1.86
N PHE A 299 -4.59 1.86 0.96
CA PHE A 299 -4.09 1.72 -0.41
C PHE A 299 -4.38 2.98 -1.21
N VAL A 300 -3.39 3.39 -1.99
CA VAL A 300 -3.44 4.59 -2.83
C VAL A 300 -2.78 4.32 -4.18
N THR A 301 -3.07 5.19 -5.14
CA THR A 301 -2.40 5.21 -6.43
C THR A 301 -1.66 6.54 -6.57
N ALA A 302 -0.36 6.46 -6.78
CA ALA A 302 0.44 7.63 -7.12
C ALA A 302 0.44 7.83 -8.63
N GLU A 303 0.09 9.02 -9.08
CA GLU A 303 0.12 9.44 -10.47
C GLU A 303 1.35 10.31 -10.72
N LEU A 304 2.14 9.89 -11.69
CA LEU A 304 3.38 10.52 -12.10
C LEU A 304 3.28 10.94 -13.56
N GLU A 305 3.36 12.22 -13.83
CA GLU A 305 3.42 12.74 -15.19
C GLU A 305 4.83 12.55 -15.75
N THR A 306 4.93 11.87 -16.89
CA THR A 306 6.21 11.76 -17.61
C THR A 306 6.46 13.02 -18.44
N PRO A 307 7.72 13.32 -18.77
CA PRO A 307 7.99 14.29 -19.82
C PRO A 307 7.26 13.92 -21.13
N PRO A 308 6.86 14.90 -21.95
CA PRO A 308 6.28 14.63 -23.24
C PRO A 308 7.11 13.64 -24.05
N LEU A 309 6.45 12.64 -24.61
CA LEU A 309 7.12 11.65 -25.46
C LEU A 309 7.51 12.32 -26.79
N LYS A 310 8.65 11.95 -27.35
CA LYS A 310 9.00 12.29 -28.72
C LYS A 310 8.07 11.51 -29.65
N GLY A 311 7.20 12.18 -30.40
CA GLY A 311 6.19 11.57 -31.25
C GLY A 311 4.79 11.57 -30.62
N PHE A 312 4.03 10.52 -30.87
CA PHE A 312 2.62 10.37 -30.48
C PHE A 312 2.45 9.32 -29.39
N ALA A 313 1.64 9.57 -28.39
CA ALA A 313 1.31 8.60 -27.33
C ALA A 313 0.06 7.80 -27.74
N VAL A 314 0.26 6.65 -28.37
CA VAL A 314 -0.81 5.77 -28.85
C VAL A 314 -1.15 4.70 -27.82
N PRO A 315 -2.43 4.39 -27.53
CA PRO A 315 -2.79 3.28 -26.66
C PRO A 315 -2.16 1.96 -27.10
N ALA A 316 -1.61 1.18 -26.16
CA ALA A 316 -0.87 -0.04 -26.50
C ALA A 316 -1.70 -1.04 -27.32
N LYS A 317 -3.01 -1.13 -27.05
CA LYS A 317 -3.94 -1.99 -27.80
C LYS A 317 -4.15 -1.61 -29.27
N ALA A 318 -3.75 -0.40 -29.68
CA ALA A 318 -3.84 0.07 -31.06
C ALA A 318 -2.58 -0.25 -31.88
N VAL A 319 -1.47 -0.60 -31.23
CA VAL A 319 -0.19 -0.94 -31.85
C VAL A 319 -0.01 -2.44 -31.88
N PHE A 320 0.27 -3.00 -33.03
CA PHE A 320 0.48 -4.44 -33.17
C PHE A 320 1.77 -4.74 -33.95
N LEU A 321 2.38 -5.88 -33.64
CA LEU A 321 3.64 -6.33 -34.22
C LEU A 321 3.37 -7.40 -35.28
N ILE A 322 3.97 -7.23 -36.46
CA ILE A 322 3.96 -8.24 -37.52
C ILE A 322 5.41 -8.48 -37.95
N GLY A 323 5.92 -9.69 -37.69
CA GLY A 323 7.35 -9.96 -37.85
C GLY A 323 8.17 -9.09 -36.87
N ASP A 324 8.97 -8.19 -37.42
CA ASP A 324 9.83 -7.26 -36.71
C ASP A 324 9.37 -5.78 -36.78
N ARG A 325 8.17 -5.53 -37.35
CA ARG A 325 7.65 -4.19 -37.62
C ARG A 325 6.35 -3.93 -36.87
N TYR A 326 6.22 -2.70 -36.38
CA TYR A 326 5.02 -2.24 -35.71
C TYR A 326 4.09 -1.51 -36.66
N PHE A 327 2.79 -1.72 -36.49
CA PHE A 327 1.75 -1.13 -37.32
C PHE A 327 0.61 -0.57 -36.46
N VAL A 328 -0.09 0.40 -37.04
CA VAL A 328 -1.37 0.94 -36.55
C VAL A 328 -2.35 1.05 -37.71
N PHE A 329 -3.65 1.10 -37.42
CA PHE A 329 -4.66 1.49 -38.39
C PHE A 329 -5.07 2.93 -38.16
N VAL A 330 -5.12 3.72 -39.23
CA VAL A 330 -5.55 5.12 -39.24
C VAL A 330 -6.85 5.25 -40.04
N GLU A 331 -7.85 5.90 -39.47
CA GLU A 331 -9.11 6.23 -40.13
C GLU A 331 -8.91 7.44 -41.04
N GLU A 332 -9.03 7.28 -42.36
CA GLU A 332 -8.91 8.34 -43.37
C GLU A 332 -10.27 8.83 -43.93
N GLY A 333 -11.34 8.50 -43.21
CA GLY A 333 -12.72 8.84 -43.54
C GLY A 333 -13.68 7.75 -43.12
N SER A 334 -14.98 8.00 -43.23
CA SER A 334 -16.00 7.04 -42.79
C SER A 334 -15.82 5.68 -43.48
N GLY A 335 -15.53 4.65 -42.71
CA GLY A 335 -15.36 3.29 -43.18
C GLY A 335 -14.06 2.99 -43.94
N ARG A 336 -13.10 3.90 -43.96
CA ARG A 336 -11.78 3.69 -44.60
C ARG A 336 -10.67 3.70 -43.57
N TYR A 337 -9.90 2.61 -43.51
CA TYR A 337 -8.84 2.39 -42.52
C TYR A 337 -7.56 2.00 -43.26
N VAL A 338 -6.48 2.74 -43.04
CA VAL A 338 -5.18 2.48 -43.67
C VAL A 338 -4.21 1.96 -42.62
N ARG A 339 -3.60 0.82 -42.93
CA ARG A 339 -2.52 0.28 -42.15
C ARG A 339 -1.23 1.03 -42.39
N ARG A 340 -0.63 1.58 -41.34
CA ARG A 340 0.62 2.34 -41.43
C ARG A 340 1.71 1.68 -40.56
N GLU A 341 2.88 1.55 -41.13
CA GLU A 341 4.07 1.16 -40.42
C GLU A 341 4.55 2.32 -39.53
N VAL A 342 4.94 2.00 -38.29
CA VAL A 342 5.37 2.99 -37.30
C VAL A 342 6.59 2.48 -36.53
N GLN A 343 7.37 3.40 -35.97
CA GLN A 343 8.42 3.08 -35.00
C GLN A 343 7.85 3.18 -33.59
N ALA A 344 7.80 2.08 -32.88
CA ALA A 344 7.25 1.99 -31.54
C ALA A 344 8.35 1.88 -30.49
N GLY A 345 8.27 2.69 -29.44
CA GLY A 345 9.12 2.60 -28.26
C GLY A 345 8.48 1.71 -27.18
N PRO A 346 9.12 1.55 -26.02
CA PRO A 346 8.60 0.76 -24.91
C PRO A 346 7.30 1.35 -24.34
N GLU A 347 6.34 0.47 -24.05
CA GLU A 347 5.08 0.84 -23.42
C GLU A 347 5.30 1.51 -22.05
N ARG A 348 4.53 2.57 -21.78
CA ARG A 348 4.48 3.28 -20.50
C ARG A 348 3.06 3.70 -20.20
N GLY A 349 2.56 3.31 -19.03
CA GLY A 349 1.21 3.69 -18.57
C GLY A 349 0.08 3.32 -19.54
N GLY A 350 0.18 2.16 -20.23
CA GLY A 350 -0.80 1.72 -21.23
C GLY A 350 -0.70 2.42 -22.57
N LYS A 351 0.31 3.28 -22.80
CA LYS A 351 0.59 3.97 -24.07
C LYS A 351 1.97 3.61 -24.59
N VAL A 352 2.06 3.52 -25.91
CA VAL A 352 3.30 3.28 -26.67
C VAL A 352 3.70 4.59 -27.35
N PRO A 353 4.94 5.07 -27.16
CA PRO A 353 5.45 6.19 -27.93
C PRO A 353 5.69 5.74 -29.36
N VAL A 354 5.04 6.42 -30.30
CA VAL A 354 5.14 6.14 -31.72
C VAL A 354 5.80 7.32 -32.43
N SER A 355 6.87 7.03 -33.15
CA SER A 355 7.54 7.99 -34.03
C SER A 355 7.50 7.51 -35.48
N GLY A 356 7.35 8.45 -36.42
CA GLY A 356 7.16 8.12 -37.83
C GLY A 356 5.77 7.52 -38.14
N GLY A 357 5.35 7.60 -39.37
CA GLY A 357 4.08 7.03 -39.89
C GLY A 357 2.79 7.74 -39.48
N LEU A 358 2.83 8.64 -38.48
CA LEU A 358 1.68 9.41 -38.02
C LEU A 358 1.89 10.93 -38.16
N LYS A 359 0.79 11.66 -38.28
CA LYS A 359 0.73 13.10 -38.23
C LYS A 359 -0.16 13.56 -37.08
N ASP A 360 0.01 14.82 -36.68
CA ASP A 360 -0.85 15.42 -35.67
C ASP A 360 -2.31 15.45 -36.13
N GLY A 361 -3.21 14.98 -35.28
CA GLY A 361 -4.64 14.87 -35.62
C GLY A 361 -5.04 13.59 -36.36
N ASP A 362 -4.11 12.70 -36.74
CA ASP A 362 -4.47 11.39 -37.30
C ASP A 362 -5.35 10.61 -36.29
N LYS A 363 -6.42 10.00 -36.82
CA LYS A 363 -7.32 9.16 -35.99
C LYS A 363 -6.87 7.72 -36.01
N VAL A 364 -6.21 7.30 -34.96
CA VAL A 364 -5.74 5.92 -34.79
C VAL A 364 -6.85 5.05 -34.20
N VAL A 365 -7.09 3.86 -34.80
CA VAL A 365 -8.07 2.89 -34.32
C VAL A 365 -7.58 2.29 -33.01
N VAL A 366 -8.27 2.58 -31.92
CA VAL A 366 -7.94 2.10 -30.56
C VAL A 366 -8.74 0.86 -30.15
N ASP A 367 -9.97 0.70 -30.66
CA ASP A 367 -10.76 -0.50 -30.47
C ASP A 367 -11.02 -1.13 -31.84
N GLY A 368 -10.88 -2.46 -31.94
CA GLY A 368 -11.07 -3.22 -33.18
C GLY A 368 -9.85 -3.32 -34.10
N SER A 369 -8.66 -2.83 -33.70
CA SER A 369 -7.44 -2.93 -34.51
C SER A 369 -7.07 -4.38 -34.88
N LEU A 370 -7.24 -5.32 -33.96
CA LEU A 370 -7.03 -6.75 -34.22
C LEU A 370 -8.01 -7.32 -35.22
N PHE A 371 -9.26 -6.87 -35.19
CA PHE A 371 -10.29 -7.27 -36.18
C PHE A 371 -9.91 -6.77 -37.58
N LEU A 372 -9.46 -5.51 -37.72
CA LEU A 372 -8.95 -5.00 -39.01
C LEU A 372 -7.74 -5.80 -39.49
N GLN A 373 -6.84 -6.18 -38.59
CA GLN A 373 -5.71 -7.01 -38.94
C GLN A 373 -6.10 -8.41 -39.45
N GLN A 374 -7.15 -9.01 -38.88
CA GLN A 374 -7.67 -10.30 -39.35
C GLN A 374 -8.25 -10.18 -40.76
N ILE A 375 -9.04 -9.12 -41.06
CA ILE A 375 -9.55 -8.86 -42.40
C ILE A 375 -8.41 -8.69 -43.41
N TYR A 376 -7.42 -7.87 -43.05
CA TYR A 376 -6.25 -7.63 -43.87
C TYR A 376 -5.46 -8.93 -44.17
N ALA A 377 -5.22 -9.75 -43.17
CA ALA A 377 -4.49 -11.01 -43.32
C ALA A 377 -5.28 -12.05 -44.13
N ALA A 378 -6.61 -12.06 -44.05
CA ALA A 378 -7.46 -12.96 -44.79
C ALA A 378 -7.49 -12.61 -46.31
N ALA A 379 -7.41 -11.32 -46.63
CA ALA A 379 -7.41 -10.85 -48.05
C ALA A 379 -6.05 -11.04 -48.76
N LYS A 380 -4.98 -11.25 -48.03
CA LYS A 380 -3.61 -11.49 -48.59
C LYS A 380 -3.18 -12.96 -48.61
N ARG A 381 -4.05 -13.87 -48.21
CA ARG A 381 -3.87 -15.32 -48.41
C ARG A 381 -4.45 -15.75 -49.76
#